data_fd4b9c93f85cde6e71303e497782df6a
#
_entry.id   fd4b9c93f85cde6e71303e497782df6a
#
_cell.length_a   1.000
_cell.length_b   1.000
_cell.length_c   1.000
_cell.angle_alpha   90.00
_cell.angle_beta   90.00
_cell.angle_gamma   90.00
#
_symmetry.space_group_name_H-M   'P 1'
#
loop_
_entity.id
_entity.type
_entity.pdbx_description
1 polymer ?
#
loop_
_entity_poly.entity_id
_entity_poly.type
_entity_poly.pdbx_seq_one_letter_code
_entity_poly.pdbx_strand_id
1 'polypeptide(L)'
;MSKSGVRRQLRTLLVANRGEIACRVMRTARRLGMRTVAIYSDADIDALHVRVADAAVRVGPAPARASYLDIDAVMRAARDSGADAIHPGYGFLSQNADFADACTAAGIVFVGPSGKAMRAMGRKDEAKALMSAAGVPVVPGWQGDDQSDTTLIREAERVGFPLLVKAIAGGGGKGMRAVRSAAELPEALSAARGEAARAFGDGRLLLERLIEAPRHVEVQVIADRHGHCLHLHERDCSLQRRYQKVIEECPAPGLSPALRERLHDAAVRAAKAAGYENAGTVEFIVAGDDGWFLEMNTRLQVEHPVTEAVLGIDLVEWQLRVASGEPLPPPPAPPRGHAFEARVYAEDPRNGYLPAGG
;
A
#
# COMPACT_ATOMS: atom_id res chain seq x y z
N MET A 1 9.63 -10.53 28.84
CA MET A 1 8.31 -10.94 29.35
C MET A 1 7.30 -10.73 28.23
N SER A 2 6.93 -11.82 27.55
CA SER A 2 5.94 -11.83 26.47
C SER A 2 4.58 -11.50 27.07
N LYS A 3 4.00 -10.35 26.71
CA LYS A 3 2.56 -10.10 26.94
C LYS A 3 1.83 -11.00 25.95
N SER A 4 1.36 -12.17 26.41
CA SER A 4 0.42 -12.99 25.66
C SER A 4 -0.79 -12.10 25.34
N GLY A 5 -0.92 -11.69 24.07
CA GLY A 5 -2.02 -10.85 23.63
C GLY A 5 -3.33 -11.60 23.83
N VAL A 6 -4.17 -11.08 24.69
CA VAL A 6 -5.53 -11.63 24.91
C VAL A 6 -6.29 -11.58 23.59
N ARG A 7 -6.77 -12.72 23.11
CA ARG A 7 -7.66 -12.80 21.96
C ARG A 7 -8.91 -11.96 22.24
N ARG A 8 -9.22 -11.00 21.38
CA ARG A 8 -10.37 -10.13 21.48
C ARG A 8 -11.46 -10.59 20.52
N GLN A 9 -12.65 -10.87 21.01
CA GLN A 9 -13.78 -11.14 20.14
C GLN A 9 -14.25 -9.82 19.51
N LEU A 10 -14.12 -9.72 18.18
CA LEU A 10 -14.63 -8.60 17.40
C LEU A 10 -16.09 -8.89 17.02
N ARG A 11 -17.03 -8.04 17.42
CA ARG A 11 -18.47 -8.21 17.20
C ARG A 11 -19.04 -7.22 16.21
N THR A 12 -18.53 -5.99 16.21
CA THR A 12 -19.02 -4.92 15.33
C THR A 12 -17.84 -4.31 14.59
N LEU A 13 -17.88 -4.40 13.26
CA LEU A 13 -16.87 -3.85 12.36
C LEU A 13 -17.41 -2.61 11.65
N LEU A 14 -16.77 -1.46 11.86
CA LEU A 14 -16.98 -0.31 11.01
C LEU A 14 -16.01 -0.39 9.81
N VAL A 15 -16.51 -0.19 8.59
CA VAL A 15 -15.70 -0.09 7.39
C VAL A 15 -15.49 1.38 7.03
N ALA A 16 -14.27 1.89 7.29
CA ALA A 16 -13.91 3.28 7.04
C ALA A 16 -13.56 3.51 5.55
N ASN A 17 -14.49 3.14 4.69
CA ASN A 17 -14.37 3.25 3.24
C ASN A 17 -15.74 3.26 2.57
N ARG A 18 -15.77 3.28 1.24
CA ARG A 18 -16.99 3.30 0.41
C ARG A 18 -16.87 2.33 -0.77
N GLY A 19 -17.95 2.21 -1.54
CA GLY A 19 -17.95 1.49 -2.82
C GLY A 19 -17.69 -0.01 -2.68
N GLU A 20 -16.98 -0.57 -3.66
CA GLU A 20 -16.81 -2.02 -3.78
C GLU A 20 -16.02 -2.61 -2.61
N ILE A 21 -14.94 -1.94 -2.15
CA ILE A 21 -14.12 -2.46 -1.06
C ILE A 21 -14.89 -2.51 0.26
N ALA A 22 -15.78 -1.57 0.51
CA ALA A 22 -16.64 -1.64 1.70
C ALA A 22 -17.57 -2.84 1.62
N CYS A 23 -18.20 -3.10 0.47
CA CYS A 23 -19.01 -4.29 0.24
C CYS A 23 -18.20 -5.59 0.38
N ARG A 24 -16.96 -5.59 -0.16
CA ARG A 24 -16.03 -6.72 -0.09
C ARG A 24 -15.71 -7.10 1.37
N VAL A 25 -15.32 -6.12 2.16
CA VAL A 25 -14.98 -6.33 3.58
C VAL A 25 -16.20 -6.78 4.38
N MET A 26 -17.35 -6.12 4.22
CA MET A 26 -18.57 -6.44 4.95
C MET A 26 -19.08 -7.85 4.65
N ARG A 27 -18.91 -8.35 3.42
CA ARG A 27 -19.27 -9.73 3.06
C ARG A 27 -18.53 -10.75 3.93
N THR A 28 -17.22 -10.59 4.10
CA THR A 28 -16.42 -11.47 4.94
C THR A 28 -16.74 -11.29 6.42
N ALA A 29 -16.88 -10.06 6.90
CA ALA A 29 -17.24 -9.80 8.30
C ALA A 29 -18.57 -10.46 8.69
N ARG A 30 -19.59 -10.39 7.83
CA ARG A 30 -20.88 -11.07 8.04
C ARG A 30 -20.76 -12.59 8.07
N ARG A 31 -19.96 -13.17 7.18
CA ARG A 31 -19.69 -14.61 7.18
C ARG A 31 -19.05 -15.05 8.50
N LEU A 32 -18.28 -14.18 9.14
CA LEU A 32 -17.68 -14.40 10.46
C LEU A 32 -18.63 -14.05 11.63
N GLY A 33 -19.88 -13.70 11.35
CA GLY A 33 -20.90 -13.37 12.36
C GLY A 33 -20.76 -11.97 12.97
N MET A 34 -20.00 -11.07 12.34
CA MET A 34 -19.83 -9.70 12.81
C MET A 34 -20.95 -8.80 12.28
N ARG A 35 -21.45 -7.90 13.14
CA ARG A 35 -22.29 -6.78 12.71
C ARG A 35 -21.44 -5.78 11.93
N THR A 36 -21.95 -5.29 10.80
CA THR A 36 -21.25 -4.37 9.90
C THR A 36 -21.84 -2.96 9.95
N VAL A 37 -20.95 -1.97 9.99
CA VAL A 37 -21.32 -0.56 9.97
C VAL A 37 -20.63 0.10 8.79
N ALA A 38 -21.40 0.69 7.88
CA ALA A 38 -20.89 1.54 6.81
C ALA A 38 -20.76 2.98 7.29
N ILE A 39 -19.84 3.73 6.69
CA ILE A 39 -19.86 5.19 6.74
C ILE A 39 -20.21 5.74 5.36
N TYR A 40 -20.83 6.93 5.30
CA TYR A 40 -21.18 7.56 4.02
C TYR A 40 -21.14 9.09 4.08
N SER A 41 -20.75 9.71 2.95
CA SER A 41 -20.94 11.13 2.72
C SER A 41 -22.33 11.38 2.12
N ASP A 42 -22.76 12.65 2.06
CA ASP A 42 -24.06 13.02 1.48
C ASP A 42 -24.25 12.51 0.03
N ALA A 43 -23.15 12.39 -0.74
CA ALA A 43 -23.20 11.87 -2.09
C ALA A 43 -23.43 10.34 -2.18
N ASP A 44 -23.20 9.62 -1.09
CA ASP A 44 -23.23 8.16 -1.07
C ASP A 44 -24.43 7.58 -0.29
N ILE A 45 -25.42 8.39 0.08
CA ILE A 45 -26.54 7.97 0.94
C ILE A 45 -27.28 6.73 0.39
N ASP A 46 -27.40 6.63 -0.93
CA ASP A 46 -28.07 5.51 -1.62
C ASP A 46 -27.09 4.49 -2.19
N ALA A 47 -25.80 4.60 -1.87
CA ALA A 47 -24.77 3.71 -2.42
C ALA A 47 -24.95 2.25 -1.92
N LEU A 48 -24.50 1.29 -2.72
CA LEU A 48 -24.66 -0.13 -2.43
C LEU A 48 -24.10 -0.52 -1.05
N HIS A 49 -22.91 0.00 -0.69
CA HIS A 49 -22.27 -0.34 0.60
C HIS A 49 -23.10 0.12 1.81
N VAL A 50 -23.87 1.23 1.67
CA VAL A 50 -24.80 1.70 2.70
C VAL A 50 -26.00 0.75 2.84
N ARG A 51 -26.56 0.31 1.70
CA ARG A 51 -27.73 -0.59 1.66
C ARG A 51 -27.42 -2.01 2.16
N VAL A 52 -26.19 -2.48 1.96
CA VAL A 52 -25.81 -3.83 2.39
C VAL A 52 -25.28 -3.90 3.82
N ALA A 53 -24.96 -2.79 4.47
CA ALA A 53 -24.52 -2.77 5.86
C ALA A 53 -25.69 -3.03 6.84
N ASP A 54 -25.38 -3.53 8.05
CA ASP A 54 -26.39 -3.71 9.10
C ASP A 54 -26.77 -2.39 9.75
N ALA A 55 -25.86 -1.40 9.69
CA ALA A 55 -26.10 0.00 10.05
C ALA A 55 -25.21 0.91 9.21
N ALA A 56 -25.57 2.18 9.08
CA ALA A 56 -24.78 3.16 8.38
C ALA A 56 -24.77 4.50 9.13
N VAL A 57 -23.64 5.20 9.12
CA VAL A 57 -23.45 6.47 9.80
C VAL A 57 -22.95 7.51 8.80
N ARG A 58 -23.65 8.66 8.77
CA ARG A 58 -23.22 9.81 7.98
C ARG A 58 -21.95 10.43 8.59
N VAL A 59 -20.92 10.67 7.78
CA VAL A 59 -19.64 11.26 8.24
C VAL A 59 -19.39 12.68 7.72
N GLY A 60 -20.23 13.19 6.80
CA GLY A 60 -20.07 14.57 6.33
C GLY A 60 -20.58 14.80 4.91
N PRO A 61 -20.29 16.01 4.34
CA PRO A 61 -20.66 16.36 2.98
C PRO A 61 -19.85 15.57 1.94
N ALA A 62 -20.19 15.73 0.65
CA ALA A 62 -19.58 15.02 -0.47
C ALA A 62 -18.04 15.12 -0.57
N PRO A 63 -17.38 16.29 -0.31
CA PRO A 63 -15.92 16.35 -0.38
C PRO A 63 -15.24 15.40 0.62
N ALA A 64 -14.33 14.56 0.11
CA ALA A 64 -13.66 13.54 0.94
C ALA A 64 -12.91 14.13 2.15
N ARG A 65 -12.33 15.32 2.04
CA ARG A 65 -11.64 16.01 3.15
C ARG A 65 -12.56 16.37 4.31
N ALA A 66 -13.85 16.53 4.05
CA ALA A 66 -14.86 16.87 5.05
C ALA A 66 -15.74 15.66 5.44
N SER A 67 -15.34 14.44 5.05
CA SER A 67 -16.05 13.20 5.31
C SER A 67 -15.09 12.02 5.52
N TYR A 68 -14.75 11.27 4.47
CA TYR A 68 -13.93 10.05 4.54
C TYR A 68 -12.48 10.26 5.00
N LEU A 69 -11.94 11.48 4.88
CA LEU A 69 -10.60 11.87 5.35
C LEU A 69 -10.63 12.64 6.68
N ASP A 70 -11.80 12.87 7.25
CA ASP A 70 -11.96 13.49 8.58
C ASP A 70 -11.87 12.40 9.65
N ILE A 71 -10.70 12.32 10.29
CA ILE A 71 -10.44 11.33 11.37
C ILE A 71 -11.47 11.46 12.49
N ASP A 72 -11.78 12.67 12.90
CA ASP A 72 -12.70 12.90 14.02
C ASP A 72 -14.13 12.45 13.68
N ALA A 73 -14.58 12.70 12.44
CA ALA A 73 -15.89 12.25 11.99
C ALA A 73 -15.97 10.71 11.95
N VAL A 74 -14.94 10.03 11.43
CA VAL A 74 -14.88 8.56 11.40
C VAL A 74 -14.80 7.97 12.79
N MET A 75 -14.01 8.57 13.69
CA MET A 75 -13.90 8.12 15.08
C MET A 75 -15.19 8.36 15.88
N ARG A 76 -15.93 9.44 15.63
CA ARG A 76 -17.29 9.64 16.19
C ARG A 76 -18.21 8.52 15.71
N ALA A 77 -18.27 8.27 14.40
CA ALA A 77 -19.09 7.21 13.83
C ALA A 77 -18.80 5.84 14.46
N ALA A 78 -17.52 5.54 14.72
CA ALA A 78 -17.11 4.29 15.36
C ALA A 78 -17.62 4.19 16.81
N ARG A 79 -17.48 5.26 17.59
CA ARG A 79 -18.00 5.31 18.99
C ARG A 79 -19.52 5.20 19.02
N ASP A 80 -20.22 5.98 18.20
CA ASP A 80 -21.68 6.06 18.20
C ASP A 80 -22.32 4.74 17.75
N SER A 81 -21.65 4.00 16.86
CA SER A 81 -22.09 2.68 16.40
C SER A 81 -21.70 1.52 17.32
N GLY A 82 -20.86 1.78 18.34
CA GLY A 82 -20.31 0.75 19.22
C GLY A 82 -19.34 -0.21 18.49
N ALA A 83 -18.58 0.29 17.52
CA ALA A 83 -17.64 -0.55 16.77
C ALA A 83 -16.47 -1.00 17.65
N ASP A 84 -16.19 -2.29 17.63
CA ASP A 84 -15.01 -2.90 18.27
C ASP A 84 -13.74 -2.76 17.41
N ALA A 85 -13.95 -2.71 16.10
CA ALA A 85 -12.87 -2.67 15.10
C ALA A 85 -13.23 -1.77 13.92
N ILE A 86 -12.19 -1.26 13.27
CA ILE A 86 -12.29 -0.47 12.04
C ILE A 86 -11.42 -1.13 10.96
N HIS A 87 -12.03 -1.43 9.81
CA HIS A 87 -11.30 -1.83 8.61
C HIS A 87 -11.20 -0.64 7.65
N PRO A 88 -10.00 -0.16 7.31
CA PRO A 88 -9.84 1.04 6.49
C PRO A 88 -9.98 0.78 4.98
N GLY A 89 -10.01 -0.48 4.55
CA GLY A 89 -9.94 -0.83 3.13
C GLY A 89 -8.61 -0.39 2.48
N TYR A 90 -8.72 0.32 1.37
CA TYR A 90 -7.59 0.99 0.70
C TYR A 90 -7.95 2.44 0.33
N GLY A 91 -6.94 3.29 0.05
CA GLY A 91 -7.15 4.74 -0.12
C GLY A 91 -7.59 5.42 1.17
N PHE A 92 -8.11 6.64 1.09
CA PHE A 92 -8.54 7.46 2.24
C PHE A 92 -7.57 7.39 3.43
N LEU A 93 -8.04 6.89 4.58
CA LEU A 93 -7.27 6.80 5.82
C LEU A 93 -6.50 5.49 6.00
N SER A 94 -6.48 4.58 5.00
CA SER A 94 -5.90 3.24 5.13
C SER A 94 -4.39 3.22 5.40
N GLN A 95 -3.66 4.27 5.01
CA GLN A 95 -2.22 4.44 5.28
C GLN A 95 -1.96 5.66 6.18
N ASN A 96 -2.96 6.12 6.90
CA ASN A 96 -2.82 7.24 7.81
C ASN A 96 -2.44 6.76 9.20
N ALA A 97 -1.19 7.03 9.61
CA ALA A 97 -0.65 6.59 10.88
C ALA A 97 -1.38 7.22 12.08
N ASP A 98 -1.79 8.48 11.96
CA ASP A 98 -2.47 9.19 13.06
C ASP A 98 -3.88 8.62 13.27
N PHE A 99 -4.54 8.16 12.22
CA PHE A 99 -5.81 7.44 12.32
C PHE A 99 -5.66 6.08 13.02
N ALA A 100 -4.62 5.31 12.69
CA ALA A 100 -4.33 4.05 13.37
C ALA A 100 -4.04 4.27 14.87
N ASP A 101 -3.29 5.32 15.19
CA ASP A 101 -3.00 5.71 16.59
C ASP A 101 -4.26 6.18 17.32
N ALA A 102 -5.14 6.96 16.66
CA ALA A 102 -6.41 7.39 17.22
C ALA A 102 -7.35 6.21 17.54
N CYS A 103 -7.39 5.19 16.66
CA CYS A 103 -8.12 3.95 16.94
C CYS A 103 -7.57 3.26 18.19
N THR A 104 -6.25 3.12 18.26
CA THR A 104 -5.56 2.46 19.39
C THR A 104 -5.83 3.21 20.69
N ALA A 105 -5.72 4.55 20.69
CA ALA A 105 -5.99 5.40 21.86
C ALA A 105 -7.44 5.29 22.34
N ALA A 106 -8.39 5.10 21.41
CA ALA A 106 -9.80 4.89 21.72
C ALA A 106 -10.15 3.44 22.13
N GLY A 107 -9.18 2.52 22.16
CA GLY A 107 -9.41 1.11 22.43
C GLY A 107 -10.15 0.36 21.33
N ILE A 108 -10.23 0.92 20.12
CA ILE A 108 -10.81 0.31 18.91
C ILE A 108 -9.70 -0.39 18.13
N VAL A 109 -9.95 -1.61 17.67
CA VAL A 109 -8.96 -2.37 16.90
C VAL A 109 -8.90 -1.82 15.47
N PHE A 110 -7.74 -1.32 15.08
CA PHE A 110 -7.46 -0.98 13.69
C PHE A 110 -7.07 -2.27 12.93
N VAL A 111 -7.80 -2.62 11.87
CA VAL A 111 -7.50 -3.80 11.04
C VAL A 111 -6.45 -3.42 10.01
N GLY A 112 -5.19 -3.50 10.41
CA GLY A 112 -4.04 -3.05 9.64
C GLY A 112 -2.79 -2.96 10.54
N PRO A 113 -1.69 -2.42 10.01
CA PRO A 113 -0.45 -2.24 10.75
C PRO A 113 -0.56 -1.09 11.77
N SER A 114 0.40 -1.03 12.69
CA SER A 114 0.52 0.08 13.64
C SER A 114 0.92 1.39 12.93
N GLY A 115 0.56 2.54 13.51
CA GLY A 115 1.02 3.84 13.04
C GLY A 115 2.55 3.95 12.94
N LYS A 116 3.28 3.28 13.84
CA LYS A 116 4.75 3.20 13.81
C LYS A 116 5.24 2.52 12.52
N ALA A 117 4.69 1.37 12.15
CA ALA A 117 5.06 0.65 10.93
C ALA A 117 4.70 1.44 9.67
N MET A 118 3.54 2.12 9.67
CA MET A 118 3.15 3.02 8.58
C MET A 118 4.14 4.17 8.40
N ARG A 119 4.55 4.84 9.47
CA ARG A 119 5.53 5.94 9.42
C ARG A 119 6.89 5.47 8.92
N ALA A 120 7.37 4.31 9.37
CA ALA A 120 8.64 3.74 8.94
C ALA A 120 8.69 3.45 7.43
N MET A 121 7.54 3.11 6.83
CA MET A 121 7.43 2.82 5.39
C MET A 121 6.94 4.02 4.56
N GLY A 122 6.41 5.05 5.20
CA GLY A 122 5.82 6.22 4.54
C GLY A 122 6.84 7.18 3.94
N ARG A 123 8.06 7.20 4.43
CA ARG A 123 9.15 8.02 3.91
C ARG A 123 10.12 7.18 3.09
N LYS A 124 10.30 7.55 1.82
CA LYS A 124 11.11 6.77 0.87
C LYS A 124 12.57 6.62 1.29
N ASP A 125 13.17 7.68 1.84
CA ASP A 125 14.54 7.69 2.33
C ASP A 125 14.72 6.75 3.52
N GLU A 126 13.85 6.86 4.53
CA GLU A 126 13.87 6.01 5.72
C GLU A 126 13.56 4.54 5.38
N ALA A 127 12.57 4.31 4.53
CA ALA A 127 12.21 2.97 4.06
C ALA A 127 13.38 2.30 3.32
N LYS A 128 14.04 3.02 2.39
CA LYS A 128 15.20 2.46 1.66
C LYS A 128 16.37 2.15 2.60
N ALA A 129 16.68 3.04 3.56
CA ALA A 129 17.73 2.81 4.54
C ALA A 129 17.42 1.56 5.39
N LEU A 130 16.16 1.43 5.87
CA LEU A 130 15.71 0.27 6.64
C LEU A 130 15.79 -1.02 5.81
N MET A 131 15.38 -0.98 4.55
CA MET A 131 15.44 -2.13 3.64
C MET A 131 16.88 -2.55 3.37
N SER A 132 17.76 -1.61 3.09
CA SER A 132 19.19 -1.88 2.90
C SER A 132 19.81 -2.54 4.14
N ALA A 133 19.52 -2.02 5.33
CA ALA A 133 19.98 -2.59 6.60
C ALA A 133 19.45 -4.01 6.85
N ALA A 134 18.25 -4.32 6.35
CA ALA A 134 17.63 -5.65 6.42
C ALA A 134 18.12 -6.61 5.33
N GLY A 135 19.06 -6.21 4.48
CA GLY A 135 19.56 -7.00 3.36
C GLY A 135 18.54 -7.18 2.22
N VAL A 136 17.54 -6.29 2.12
CA VAL A 136 16.60 -6.24 1.00
C VAL A 136 17.25 -5.43 -0.11
N PRO A 137 17.37 -5.97 -1.34
CA PRO A 137 17.94 -5.23 -2.47
C PRO A 137 17.16 -3.94 -2.74
N VAL A 138 17.86 -2.82 -2.84
CA VAL A 138 17.28 -1.52 -3.21
C VAL A 138 17.90 -1.03 -4.51
N VAL A 139 17.16 -0.25 -5.30
CA VAL A 139 17.70 0.33 -6.54
C VAL A 139 18.93 1.16 -6.18
N PRO A 140 20.09 0.92 -6.81
CA PRO A 140 21.30 1.70 -6.59
C PRO A 140 21.01 3.19 -6.78
N GLY A 141 21.47 4.00 -5.84
CA GLY A 141 21.17 5.42 -5.88
C GLY A 141 21.85 6.20 -4.77
N TRP A 142 21.47 7.47 -4.64
CA TRP A 142 21.97 8.38 -3.63
C TRP A 142 20.83 9.24 -3.05
N GLN A 143 20.86 9.44 -1.72
CA GLN A 143 19.87 10.21 -0.98
C GLN A 143 20.49 10.85 0.28
N GLY A 144 21.56 11.59 0.10
CA GLY A 144 22.25 12.25 1.22
C GLY A 144 21.70 13.63 1.54
N ASP A 145 22.15 14.19 2.67
CA ASP A 145 21.72 15.51 3.15
C ASP A 145 22.35 16.68 2.40
N ASP A 146 23.54 16.48 1.80
CA ASP A 146 24.19 17.52 0.99
C ASP A 146 23.52 17.62 -0.38
N GLN A 147 22.59 18.55 -0.50
CA GLN A 147 21.79 18.79 -1.70
C GLN A 147 22.40 19.81 -2.66
N SER A 148 23.72 20.11 -2.51
CA SER A 148 24.45 20.97 -3.45
C SER A 148 24.52 20.33 -4.84
N ASP A 149 24.45 21.13 -5.89
CA ASP A 149 24.54 20.63 -7.27
C ASP A 149 25.88 19.93 -7.52
N THR A 150 26.97 20.40 -6.91
CA THR A 150 28.29 19.75 -7.00
C THR A 150 28.24 18.31 -6.45
N THR A 151 27.62 18.11 -5.30
CA THR A 151 27.48 16.76 -4.72
C THR A 151 26.54 15.91 -5.54
N LEU A 152 25.39 16.44 -5.98
CA LEU A 152 24.45 15.69 -6.82
C LEU A 152 25.08 15.26 -8.15
N ILE A 153 25.89 16.10 -8.79
CA ILE A 153 26.60 15.74 -10.04
C ILE A 153 27.61 14.63 -9.78
N ARG A 154 28.45 14.75 -8.75
CA ARG A 154 29.42 13.71 -8.39
C ARG A 154 28.75 12.38 -8.06
N GLU A 155 27.66 12.39 -7.31
CA GLU A 155 26.95 11.18 -6.94
C GLU A 155 26.18 10.57 -8.14
N ALA A 156 25.69 11.39 -9.07
CA ALA A 156 25.10 10.92 -10.31
C ALA A 156 26.12 10.16 -11.18
N GLU A 157 27.35 10.64 -11.27
CA GLU A 157 28.43 9.92 -11.95
C GLU A 157 28.73 8.58 -11.28
N ARG A 158 28.68 8.52 -9.95
CA ARG A 158 28.88 7.29 -9.17
C ARG A 158 27.73 6.28 -9.35
N VAL A 159 26.47 6.76 -9.40
CA VAL A 159 25.29 5.92 -9.65
C VAL A 159 25.31 5.39 -11.10
N GLY A 160 25.82 6.19 -12.03
CA GLY A 160 25.88 5.89 -13.44
C GLY A 160 24.60 6.25 -14.19
N PHE A 161 24.76 6.45 -15.52
CA PHE A 161 23.64 6.76 -16.41
C PHE A 161 23.18 5.49 -17.17
N PRO A 162 21.88 5.40 -17.52
CA PRO A 162 20.81 6.34 -17.24
C PRO A 162 20.34 6.32 -15.77
N LEU A 163 19.89 7.47 -15.25
CA LEU A 163 19.39 7.59 -13.90
C LEU A 163 18.06 8.37 -13.84
N LEU A 164 17.38 8.29 -12.71
CA LEU A 164 16.21 9.06 -12.36
C LEU A 164 16.55 10.08 -11.29
N VAL A 165 16.19 11.34 -11.52
CA VAL A 165 16.10 12.37 -10.49
C VAL A 165 14.69 12.40 -9.93
N LYS A 166 14.53 12.27 -8.61
CA LYS A 166 13.21 12.20 -7.94
C LYS A 166 13.15 13.15 -6.75
N ALA A 167 11.97 13.70 -6.47
CA ALA A 167 11.73 14.40 -5.22
C ALA A 167 11.68 13.39 -4.05
N ILE A 168 12.33 13.71 -2.92
CA ILE A 168 12.28 12.89 -1.69
C ILE A 168 10.85 12.84 -1.15
N ALA A 169 10.18 13.99 -1.10
CA ALA A 169 8.81 14.13 -0.58
C ALA A 169 7.71 13.74 -1.59
N GLY A 170 8.04 13.28 -2.78
CA GLY A 170 7.09 13.01 -3.87
C GLY A 170 6.54 11.60 -3.88
N GLY A 171 5.34 11.44 -4.50
CA GLY A 171 4.69 10.14 -4.76
C GLY A 171 4.01 10.10 -6.12
N GLY A 172 3.61 8.90 -6.59
CA GLY A 172 2.83 8.72 -7.81
C GLY A 172 3.52 9.18 -9.10
N GLY A 173 4.86 9.15 -9.14
CA GLY A 173 5.62 9.53 -10.34
C GLY A 173 5.75 11.02 -10.62
N LYS A 174 5.18 11.90 -9.80
CA LYS A 174 5.32 13.36 -9.97
C LYS A 174 6.74 13.81 -9.60
N GLY A 175 7.29 14.72 -10.42
CA GLY A 175 8.64 15.27 -10.21
C GLY A 175 9.77 14.30 -10.55
N MET A 176 9.51 13.18 -11.24
CA MET A 176 10.55 12.26 -11.72
C MET A 176 11.04 12.69 -13.10
N ARG A 177 12.37 12.67 -13.29
CA ARG A 177 13.03 12.97 -14.56
C ARG A 177 14.07 11.93 -14.89
N ALA A 178 13.94 11.31 -16.06
CA ALA A 178 14.98 10.43 -16.59
C ALA A 178 16.12 11.30 -17.16
N VAL A 179 17.36 10.96 -16.81
CA VAL A 179 18.59 11.60 -17.26
C VAL A 179 19.46 10.52 -17.89
N ARG A 180 19.75 10.66 -19.18
CA ARG A 180 20.48 9.65 -19.95
C ARG A 180 21.97 9.94 -20.05
N SER A 181 22.36 11.19 -19.81
CA SER A 181 23.76 11.63 -19.90
C SER A 181 24.09 12.72 -18.86
N ALA A 182 25.37 12.89 -18.55
CA ALA A 182 25.83 13.93 -17.64
C ALA A 182 25.46 15.34 -18.13
N ALA A 183 25.37 15.54 -19.44
CA ALA A 183 25.02 16.83 -20.02
C ALA A 183 23.59 17.29 -19.69
N GLU A 184 22.66 16.35 -19.53
CA GLU A 184 21.25 16.64 -19.21
C GLU A 184 21.01 16.92 -17.72
N LEU A 185 21.96 16.51 -16.87
CA LEU A 185 21.77 16.46 -15.42
C LEU A 185 21.52 17.85 -14.79
N PRO A 186 22.27 18.94 -15.09
CA PRO A 186 22.07 20.23 -14.44
C PRO A 186 20.65 20.80 -14.66
N GLU A 187 20.13 20.68 -15.88
CA GLU A 187 18.77 21.13 -16.20
C GLU A 187 17.72 20.27 -15.47
N ALA A 188 17.92 18.96 -15.46
CA ALA A 188 17.02 18.03 -14.79
C ALA A 188 16.95 18.27 -13.26
N LEU A 189 18.09 18.54 -12.61
CA LEU A 189 18.17 18.87 -11.18
C LEU A 189 17.40 20.16 -10.87
N SER A 190 17.67 21.23 -11.63
CA SER A 190 17.00 22.52 -11.45
C SER A 190 15.48 22.41 -11.60
N ALA A 191 15.03 21.74 -12.67
CA ALA A 191 13.61 21.57 -12.95
C ALA A 191 12.91 20.69 -11.91
N ALA A 192 13.54 19.56 -11.51
CA ALA A 192 12.99 18.66 -10.49
C ALA A 192 12.88 19.34 -9.12
N ARG A 193 13.91 20.11 -8.72
CA ARG A 193 13.93 20.85 -7.47
C ARG A 193 12.82 21.90 -7.42
N GLY A 194 12.65 22.67 -8.50
CA GLY A 194 11.60 23.68 -8.59
C GLY A 194 10.19 23.09 -8.54
N GLU A 195 9.98 21.94 -9.20
CA GLU A 195 8.71 21.23 -9.17
C GLU A 195 8.43 20.66 -7.76
N ALA A 196 9.41 20.01 -7.14
CA ALA A 196 9.32 19.43 -5.81
C ALA A 196 8.99 20.50 -4.75
N ALA A 197 9.70 21.63 -4.76
CA ALA A 197 9.45 22.72 -3.83
C ALA A 197 8.02 23.30 -3.97
N ARG A 198 7.52 23.45 -5.20
CA ARG A 198 6.16 23.95 -5.43
C ARG A 198 5.07 22.95 -5.06
N ALA A 199 5.30 21.66 -5.34
CA ALA A 199 4.29 20.62 -5.14
C ALA A 199 4.23 20.12 -3.71
N PHE A 200 5.37 20.05 -3.03
CA PHE A 200 5.51 19.36 -1.75
C PHE A 200 6.10 20.23 -0.63
N GLY A 201 6.55 21.45 -0.95
CA GLY A 201 7.23 22.32 0.02
C GLY A 201 8.67 21.89 0.35
N ASP A 202 9.19 20.85 -0.27
CA ASP A 202 10.53 20.28 -0.06
C ASP A 202 11.21 20.07 -1.41
N GLY A 203 12.33 20.80 -1.66
CA GLY A 203 13.08 20.71 -2.91
C GLY A 203 14.19 19.67 -2.92
N ARG A 204 14.30 18.82 -1.88
CA ARG A 204 15.35 17.78 -1.81
C ARG A 204 15.10 16.69 -2.83
N LEU A 205 16.20 16.24 -3.44
CA LEU A 205 16.20 15.27 -4.51
C LEU A 205 16.95 13.99 -4.09
N LEU A 206 16.55 12.89 -4.68
CA LEU A 206 17.29 11.64 -4.68
C LEU A 206 17.63 11.23 -6.12
N LEU A 207 18.70 10.48 -6.26
CA LEU A 207 19.16 9.91 -7.52
C LEU A 207 19.00 8.40 -7.47
N GLU A 208 18.46 7.78 -8.52
CA GLU A 208 18.36 6.33 -8.63
C GLU A 208 18.74 5.89 -10.04
N ARG A 209 19.37 4.74 -10.15
CA ARG A 209 19.59 4.11 -11.45
C ARG A 209 18.28 3.91 -12.17
N LEU A 210 18.18 4.29 -13.42
CA LEU A 210 17.03 3.99 -14.27
C LEU A 210 17.11 2.52 -14.69
N ILE A 211 16.13 1.75 -14.26
CA ILE A 211 15.97 0.37 -14.74
C ILE A 211 15.13 0.41 -16.01
N GLU A 212 15.70 -0.03 -17.11
CA GLU A 212 15.02 -0.02 -18.42
C GLU A 212 14.13 -1.24 -18.57
N ALA A 213 12.98 -1.05 -19.25
CA ALA A 213 11.96 -2.09 -19.47
C ALA A 213 11.61 -2.89 -18.18
N PRO A 214 11.34 -2.23 -17.05
CA PRO A 214 11.12 -2.92 -15.81
C PRO A 214 9.76 -3.60 -15.80
N ARG A 215 9.66 -4.71 -15.05
CA ARG A 215 8.39 -5.26 -14.60
C ARG A 215 8.11 -4.77 -13.18
N HIS A 216 6.83 -4.57 -12.90
CA HIS A 216 6.34 -4.29 -11.56
C HIS A 216 5.80 -5.58 -10.96
N VAL A 217 6.59 -6.18 -10.10
CA VAL A 217 6.22 -7.41 -9.38
C VAL A 217 6.07 -7.07 -7.91
N GLU A 218 5.05 -7.63 -7.28
CA GLU A 218 4.80 -7.36 -5.87
C GLU A 218 4.51 -8.65 -5.12
N VAL A 219 4.87 -8.69 -3.84
CA VAL A 219 4.68 -9.85 -2.98
C VAL A 219 3.69 -9.52 -1.87
N GLN A 220 2.59 -10.28 -1.81
CA GLN A 220 1.63 -10.20 -0.72
C GLN A 220 2.27 -10.75 0.55
N VAL A 221 2.26 -9.97 1.63
CA VAL A 221 2.68 -10.45 2.95
C VAL A 221 1.54 -10.32 3.95
N ILE A 222 1.59 -11.15 4.97
CA ILE A 222 0.76 -11.01 6.17
C ILE A 222 1.58 -11.40 7.39
N ALA A 223 1.47 -10.64 8.48
CA ALA A 223 2.19 -10.89 9.72
C ALA A 223 1.27 -10.78 10.93
N ASP A 224 1.56 -11.53 11.97
CA ASP A 224 0.86 -11.48 13.24
C ASP A 224 1.72 -10.89 14.36
N ARG A 225 1.09 -10.61 15.50
CA ARG A 225 1.78 -10.11 16.71
C ARG A 225 2.59 -11.16 17.44
N HIS A 226 2.57 -12.43 16.99
CA HIS A 226 3.29 -13.54 17.59
C HIS A 226 4.67 -13.77 16.95
N GLY A 227 5.02 -12.97 15.94
CA GLY A 227 6.29 -13.01 15.22
C GLY A 227 6.26 -13.84 13.93
N HIS A 228 5.09 -14.39 13.55
CA HIS A 228 4.95 -15.07 12.27
C HIS A 228 4.74 -14.05 11.16
N CYS A 229 5.38 -14.29 10.02
CA CYS A 229 5.22 -13.51 8.80
C CYS A 229 5.29 -14.46 7.60
N LEU A 230 4.25 -14.44 6.78
CA LEU A 230 4.13 -15.27 5.58
C LEU A 230 4.13 -14.38 4.35
N HIS A 231 4.74 -14.85 3.26
CA HIS A 231 4.40 -14.38 1.93
C HIS A 231 3.22 -15.22 1.38
N LEU A 232 2.40 -14.59 0.57
CA LEU A 232 1.26 -15.22 -0.12
C LEU A 232 1.42 -15.11 -1.64
N HIS A 233 2.62 -15.41 -2.10
CA HIS A 233 3.07 -15.31 -3.48
C HIS A 233 3.09 -13.90 -4.06
N GLU A 234 3.53 -13.82 -5.30
CA GLU A 234 3.72 -12.58 -6.03
C GLU A 234 2.62 -12.37 -7.09
N ARG A 235 2.42 -11.08 -7.42
CA ARG A 235 1.58 -10.62 -8.53
C ARG A 235 2.44 -9.85 -9.54
N ASP A 236 2.08 -9.90 -10.80
CA ASP A 236 2.58 -8.96 -11.81
C ASP A 236 1.56 -7.85 -12.02
N CYS A 237 2.02 -6.62 -11.92
CA CYS A 237 1.22 -5.41 -12.08
C CYS A 237 1.86 -4.46 -13.11
N SER A 238 2.56 -5.01 -14.10
CA SER A 238 3.29 -4.23 -15.10
C SER A 238 2.39 -3.52 -16.11
N LEU A 239 1.17 -4.03 -16.34
CA LEU A 239 0.21 -3.40 -17.23
C LEU A 239 -0.43 -2.19 -16.54
N GLN A 240 0.14 -1.01 -16.84
CA GLN A 240 -0.21 0.25 -16.18
C GLN A 240 -0.52 1.33 -17.21
N ARG A 241 -1.37 2.28 -16.82
CA ARG A 241 -1.58 3.54 -17.53
C ARG A 241 -1.25 4.71 -16.61
N ARG A 242 -0.28 5.55 -17.00
CA ARG A 242 0.16 6.69 -16.19
C ARG A 242 0.52 6.31 -14.75
N TYR A 243 1.25 5.21 -14.58
CA TYR A 243 1.64 4.61 -13.28
C TYR A 243 0.48 4.07 -12.43
N GLN A 244 -0.72 3.89 -13.02
CA GLN A 244 -1.83 3.21 -12.39
C GLN A 244 -1.94 1.79 -12.93
N LYS A 245 -1.97 0.81 -12.05
CA LYS A 245 -2.23 -0.61 -12.38
C LYS A 245 -3.60 -0.72 -13.04
N VAL A 246 -3.69 -1.47 -14.13
CA VAL A 246 -4.92 -1.66 -14.91
C VAL A 246 -5.29 -3.13 -15.00
N ILE A 247 -4.29 -3.99 -15.19
CA ILE A 247 -4.45 -5.45 -15.19
C ILE A 247 -3.38 -6.02 -14.27
N GLU A 248 -3.79 -6.88 -13.39
CA GLU A 248 -2.96 -7.61 -12.45
C GLU A 248 -3.14 -9.11 -12.61
N GLU A 249 -2.08 -9.87 -12.40
CA GLU A 249 -2.13 -11.33 -12.50
C GLU A 249 -1.32 -12.02 -11.40
N CYS A 250 -1.74 -13.22 -11.05
CA CYS A 250 -1.11 -14.06 -10.03
C CYS A 250 -1.13 -15.54 -10.47
N PRO A 251 -0.01 -16.27 -10.33
CA PRO A 251 1.34 -15.82 -10.01
C PRO A 251 1.96 -14.99 -11.15
N ALA A 252 3.01 -14.21 -10.85
CA ALA A 252 3.73 -13.45 -11.90
C ALA A 252 4.37 -14.41 -12.91
N PRO A 253 4.09 -14.28 -14.23
CA PRO A 253 4.62 -15.18 -15.24
C PRO A 253 6.11 -14.95 -15.49
N GLY A 254 6.82 -15.97 -15.99
CA GLY A 254 8.18 -15.84 -16.51
C GLY A 254 9.26 -15.43 -15.49
N LEU A 255 9.01 -15.51 -14.20
CA LEU A 255 10.05 -15.38 -13.17
C LEU A 255 10.80 -16.70 -13.04
N SER A 256 12.14 -16.64 -12.98
CA SER A 256 12.92 -17.83 -12.63
C SER A 256 12.57 -18.26 -11.18
N PRO A 257 12.60 -19.57 -10.88
CA PRO A 257 12.37 -20.04 -9.51
C PRO A 257 13.27 -19.36 -8.49
N ALA A 258 14.53 -19.13 -8.83
CA ALA A 258 15.49 -18.48 -7.96
C ALA A 258 15.15 -17.01 -7.69
N LEU A 259 14.69 -16.26 -8.70
CA LEU A 259 14.25 -14.88 -8.51
C LEU A 259 13.00 -14.83 -7.66
N ARG A 260 12.02 -15.70 -7.93
CA ARG A 260 10.78 -15.79 -7.15
C ARG A 260 11.08 -15.99 -5.66
N GLU A 261 11.93 -16.95 -5.33
CA GLU A 261 12.34 -17.23 -3.95
C GLU A 261 13.01 -16.01 -3.30
N ARG A 262 13.96 -15.37 -4.01
CA ARG A 262 14.61 -14.14 -3.52
C ARG A 262 13.62 -13.00 -3.26
N LEU A 263 12.61 -12.81 -4.10
CA LEU A 263 11.58 -11.79 -3.89
C LEU A 263 10.70 -12.10 -2.68
N HIS A 264 10.28 -13.36 -2.52
CA HIS A 264 9.51 -13.82 -1.38
C HIS A 264 10.27 -13.59 -0.06
N ASP A 265 11.52 -14.02 0.00
CA ASP A 265 12.38 -13.84 1.16
C ASP A 265 12.63 -12.34 1.47
N ALA A 266 12.87 -11.55 0.44
CA ALA A 266 13.06 -10.11 0.59
C ALA A 266 11.81 -9.44 1.15
N ALA A 267 10.62 -9.82 0.69
CA ALA A 267 9.36 -9.28 1.19
C ALA A 267 9.10 -9.64 2.66
N VAL A 268 9.40 -10.87 3.06
CA VAL A 268 9.30 -11.29 4.47
C VAL A 268 10.30 -10.54 5.35
N ARG A 269 11.56 -10.36 4.89
CA ARG A 269 12.56 -9.55 5.61
C ARG A 269 12.12 -8.10 5.74
N ALA A 270 11.55 -7.51 4.67
CA ALA A 270 11.04 -6.15 4.68
C ALA A 270 9.93 -5.96 5.72
N ALA A 271 8.94 -6.85 5.73
CA ALA A 271 7.85 -6.82 6.70
C ALA A 271 8.35 -6.97 8.15
N LYS A 272 9.27 -7.91 8.40
CA LYS A 272 9.87 -8.10 9.73
C LYS A 272 10.67 -6.88 10.19
N ALA A 273 11.48 -6.28 9.31
CA ALA A 273 12.27 -5.09 9.63
C ALA A 273 11.38 -3.89 9.97
N ALA A 274 10.23 -3.76 9.31
CA ALA A 274 9.25 -2.71 9.61
C ALA A 274 8.45 -2.97 10.89
N GLY A 275 8.59 -4.13 11.54
CA GLY A 275 7.71 -4.53 12.64
C GLY A 275 6.25 -4.60 12.21
N TYR A 276 6.03 -5.10 11.00
CA TYR A 276 4.73 -5.10 10.33
C TYR A 276 3.77 -6.10 10.95
N GLU A 277 2.50 -5.73 11.06
CA GLU A 277 1.38 -6.58 11.46
C GLU A 277 0.24 -6.42 10.45
N ASN A 278 -0.52 -7.48 10.22
CA ASN A 278 -1.63 -7.58 9.28
C ASN A 278 -1.18 -7.71 7.82
N ALA A 279 -2.10 -7.53 6.85
CA ALA A 279 -1.81 -7.67 5.43
C ALA A 279 -1.13 -6.43 4.86
N GLY A 280 -0.11 -6.63 4.05
CA GLY A 280 0.60 -5.59 3.31
C GLY A 280 1.23 -6.16 2.04
N THR A 281 1.76 -5.30 1.22
CA THR A 281 2.39 -5.70 -0.05
C THR A 281 3.73 -5.02 -0.21
N VAL A 282 4.75 -5.80 -0.55
CA VAL A 282 6.08 -5.28 -0.88
C VAL A 282 6.23 -5.26 -2.39
N GLU A 283 6.45 -4.09 -2.95
CA GLU A 283 6.58 -3.88 -4.39
C GLU A 283 8.05 -3.87 -4.81
N PHE A 284 8.31 -4.48 -5.97
CA PHE A 284 9.64 -4.62 -6.56
C PHE A 284 9.64 -4.16 -8.02
N ILE A 285 10.76 -3.56 -8.42
CA ILE A 285 11.12 -3.39 -9.82
C ILE A 285 11.98 -4.58 -10.20
N VAL A 286 11.61 -5.31 -11.27
CA VAL A 286 12.28 -6.51 -11.75
C VAL A 286 12.77 -6.29 -13.18
N ALA A 287 14.03 -6.62 -13.45
CA ALA A 287 14.59 -6.64 -14.80
C ALA A 287 15.57 -7.82 -14.93
N GLY A 288 15.33 -8.70 -15.92
CA GLY A 288 16.06 -9.96 -16.03
C GLY A 288 15.87 -10.82 -14.78
N ASP A 289 16.96 -11.26 -14.19
CA ASP A 289 16.99 -12.02 -12.93
C ASP A 289 17.26 -11.17 -11.70
N ASP A 290 17.15 -9.85 -11.80
CA ASP A 290 17.33 -8.94 -10.69
C ASP A 290 16.00 -8.32 -10.24
N GLY A 291 15.88 -8.09 -8.93
CA GLY A 291 14.71 -7.42 -8.32
C GLY A 291 15.12 -6.50 -7.19
N TRP A 292 14.55 -5.30 -7.18
CA TRP A 292 14.84 -4.27 -6.20
C TRP A 292 13.57 -3.74 -5.55
N PHE A 293 13.63 -3.52 -4.25
CA PHE A 293 12.56 -2.90 -3.49
C PHE A 293 12.18 -1.54 -4.08
N LEU A 294 10.90 -1.34 -4.30
CA LEU A 294 10.32 -0.08 -4.72
C LEU A 294 9.65 0.65 -3.55
N GLU A 295 8.66 0.02 -2.95
CA GLU A 295 7.93 0.52 -1.80
C GLU A 295 7.19 -0.60 -1.06
N MET A 296 6.64 -0.29 0.11
CA MET A 296 5.70 -1.18 0.81
C MET A 296 4.37 -0.49 1.00
N ASN A 297 3.32 -1.11 0.47
CA ASN A 297 1.96 -0.68 0.72
C ASN A 297 1.46 -1.26 2.04
N THR A 298 1.27 -0.38 3.02
CA THR A 298 0.91 -0.74 4.40
C THR A 298 -0.60 -0.89 4.58
N ARG A 299 -1.24 -1.59 3.66
CA ARG A 299 -2.70 -1.79 3.56
C ARG A 299 -3.05 -2.99 2.69
N LEU A 300 -4.31 -3.35 2.67
CA LEU A 300 -4.86 -4.24 1.65
C LEU A 300 -4.76 -3.58 0.27
N GLN A 301 -4.38 -4.33 -0.75
CA GLN A 301 -4.32 -3.85 -2.14
C GLN A 301 -5.66 -4.09 -2.86
N VAL A 302 -5.92 -3.31 -3.93
CA VAL A 302 -7.08 -3.53 -4.81
C VAL A 302 -7.03 -4.95 -5.37
N GLU A 303 -5.86 -5.33 -5.85
CA GLU A 303 -5.54 -6.57 -6.57
C GLU A 303 -5.37 -7.83 -5.69
N HIS A 304 -5.77 -7.76 -4.40
CA HIS A 304 -5.75 -8.93 -3.53
C HIS A 304 -6.58 -10.13 -4.02
N PRO A 305 -7.68 -9.94 -4.79
CA PRO A 305 -8.51 -11.05 -5.24
C PRO A 305 -7.79 -12.07 -6.10
N VAL A 306 -6.79 -11.67 -6.91
CA VAL A 306 -6.04 -12.65 -7.72
C VAL A 306 -5.21 -13.59 -6.86
N THR A 307 -4.65 -13.11 -5.74
CA THR A 307 -3.97 -13.95 -4.76
C THR A 307 -4.94 -14.91 -4.07
N GLU A 308 -6.11 -14.40 -3.68
CA GLU A 308 -7.18 -15.22 -3.06
C GLU A 308 -7.63 -16.35 -4.00
N ALA A 309 -7.81 -16.03 -5.28
CA ALA A 309 -8.30 -16.98 -6.28
C ALA A 309 -7.35 -18.17 -6.47
N VAL A 310 -6.03 -17.93 -6.52
CA VAL A 310 -5.04 -18.98 -6.75
C VAL A 310 -4.70 -19.77 -5.49
N LEU A 311 -4.88 -19.18 -4.29
CA LEU A 311 -4.58 -19.82 -3.01
C LEU A 311 -5.82 -20.44 -2.34
N GLY A 312 -7.02 -20.07 -2.76
CA GLY A 312 -8.26 -20.52 -2.14
C GLY A 312 -8.46 -19.97 -0.72
N ILE A 313 -7.99 -18.77 -0.44
CA ILE A 313 -8.09 -18.11 0.88
C ILE A 313 -8.95 -16.85 0.79
N ASP A 314 -9.39 -16.34 1.95
CA ASP A 314 -9.97 -15.00 2.09
C ASP A 314 -9.02 -14.14 2.94
N LEU A 315 -8.34 -13.20 2.29
CA LEU A 315 -7.33 -12.36 2.94
C LEU A 315 -7.95 -11.41 3.95
N VAL A 316 -9.18 -10.94 3.72
CA VAL A 316 -9.92 -10.11 4.70
C VAL A 316 -10.26 -10.92 5.95
N GLU A 317 -10.61 -12.20 5.80
CA GLU A 317 -10.79 -13.08 6.95
C GLU A 317 -9.50 -13.19 7.76
N TRP A 318 -8.36 -13.41 7.10
CA TRP A 318 -7.07 -13.47 7.77
C TRP A 318 -6.72 -12.16 8.47
N GLN A 319 -7.01 -11.02 7.83
CA GLN A 319 -6.81 -9.71 8.45
C GLN A 319 -7.63 -9.56 9.75
N LEU A 320 -8.91 -9.95 9.74
CA LEU A 320 -9.79 -9.85 10.90
C LEU A 320 -9.37 -10.80 12.03
N ARG A 321 -8.94 -12.01 11.69
CA ARG A 321 -8.42 -12.99 12.67
C ARG A 321 -7.13 -12.50 13.32
N VAL A 322 -6.16 -12.02 12.53
CA VAL A 322 -4.92 -11.43 13.06
C VAL A 322 -5.23 -10.22 13.94
N ALA A 323 -6.11 -9.33 13.50
CA ALA A 323 -6.51 -8.16 14.28
C ALA A 323 -7.20 -8.54 15.60
N SER A 324 -7.91 -9.67 15.65
CA SER A 324 -8.48 -10.22 16.89
C SER A 324 -7.44 -10.80 17.84
N GLY A 325 -6.19 -10.95 17.39
CA GLY A 325 -5.07 -11.54 18.16
C GLY A 325 -4.86 -13.03 17.90
N GLU A 326 -5.51 -13.63 16.92
CA GLU A 326 -5.23 -14.98 16.51
C GLU A 326 -3.85 -15.07 15.83
N PRO A 327 -3.10 -16.16 16.03
CA PRO A 327 -1.91 -16.43 15.24
C PRO A 327 -2.29 -16.71 13.78
N LEU A 328 -1.34 -16.46 12.87
CA LEU A 328 -1.52 -16.85 11.48
C LEU A 328 -1.77 -18.36 11.35
N PRO A 329 -2.64 -18.77 10.42
CA PRO A 329 -2.75 -20.18 10.08
C PRO A 329 -1.44 -20.69 9.44
N PRO A 330 -1.27 -22.01 9.29
CA PRO A 330 -0.17 -22.54 8.48
C PRO A 330 -0.16 -21.95 7.07
N PRO A 331 1.02 -21.88 6.40
CA PRO A 331 1.10 -21.43 5.02
C PRO A 331 0.08 -22.16 4.14
N PRO A 332 -0.61 -21.49 3.20
CA PRO A 332 -1.54 -22.13 2.30
C PRO A 332 -0.81 -23.11 1.37
N ALA A 333 -1.58 -24.00 0.74
CA ALA A 333 -1.06 -24.84 -0.32
C ALA A 333 -0.48 -23.97 -1.46
N PRO A 334 0.44 -24.50 -2.26
CA PRO A 334 0.96 -23.79 -3.43
C PRO A 334 -0.16 -23.30 -4.37
N PRO A 335 0.05 -22.20 -5.11
CA PRO A 335 -0.95 -21.64 -6.00
C PRO A 335 -1.47 -22.67 -7.01
N ARG A 336 -2.76 -22.62 -7.27
CA ARG A 336 -3.42 -23.47 -8.27
C ARG A 336 -3.97 -22.62 -9.39
N GLY A 337 -3.53 -22.93 -10.62
CA GLY A 337 -3.96 -22.19 -11.81
C GLY A 337 -3.35 -20.79 -11.87
N HIS A 338 -4.10 -19.87 -12.48
CA HIS A 338 -3.71 -18.51 -12.75
C HIS A 338 -4.94 -17.61 -12.68
N ALA A 339 -4.81 -16.41 -12.15
CA ALA A 339 -5.91 -15.46 -12.02
C ALA A 339 -5.50 -14.10 -12.57
N PHE A 340 -6.46 -13.42 -13.21
CA PHE A 340 -6.35 -12.05 -13.68
C PHE A 340 -7.40 -11.18 -13.03
N GLU A 341 -7.04 -9.93 -12.76
CA GLU A 341 -7.94 -8.86 -12.39
C GLU A 341 -7.79 -7.72 -13.38
N ALA A 342 -8.91 -7.09 -13.72
CA ALA A 342 -8.94 -5.88 -14.53
C ALA A 342 -9.71 -4.79 -13.81
N ARG A 343 -9.12 -3.59 -13.71
CA ARG A 343 -9.81 -2.43 -13.14
C ARG A 343 -10.72 -1.79 -14.17
N VAL A 344 -12.00 -1.72 -13.85
CA VAL A 344 -13.01 -1.05 -14.69
C VAL A 344 -13.26 0.35 -14.13
N TYR A 345 -13.02 1.37 -14.95
CA TYR A 345 -13.19 2.77 -14.59
C TYR A 345 -14.32 3.41 -15.44
N ALA A 346 -15.16 4.22 -14.78
CA ALA A 346 -16.07 5.14 -15.49
C ALA A 346 -15.25 6.37 -15.92
N GLU A 347 -14.77 6.36 -17.17
CA GLU A 347 -13.97 7.43 -17.76
C GLU A 347 -14.47 7.77 -19.16
N ASP A 348 -14.30 9.03 -19.59
CA ASP A 348 -14.56 9.46 -20.96
C ASP A 348 -13.28 9.46 -21.80
N PRO A 349 -13.11 8.49 -22.72
CA PRO A 349 -11.93 8.44 -23.60
C PRO A 349 -11.78 9.66 -24.51
N ARG A 350 -12.90 10.30 -24.88
CA ARG A 350 -12.91 11.47 -25.78
C ARG A 350 -12.47 12.73 -25.05
N ASN A 351 -12.53 12.73 -23.72
CA ASN A 351 -12.10 13.83 -22.86
C ASN A 351 -10.84 13.48 -22.06
N GLY A 352 -9.87 12.83 -22.72
CA GLY A 352 -8.58 12.49 -22.11
C GLY A 352 -8.66 11.52 -20.93
N TYR A 353 -9.69 10.66 -20.90
CA TYR A 353 -9.93 9.71 -19.80
C TYR A 353 -10.16 10.41 -18.46
N LEU A 354 -10.82 11.56 -18.45
CA LEU A 354 -11.29 12.15 -17.20
C LEU A 354 -12.41 11.29 -16.60
N PRO A 355 -12.50 11.24 -15.25
CA PRO A 355 -13.57 10.52 -14.59
C PRO A 355 -14.92 11.02 -15.10
N ALA A 356 -15.76 10.11 -15.55
CA ALA A 356 -17.15 10.38 -15.91
C ALA A 356 -18.01 10.01 -14.70
N GLY A 357 -18.65 11.01 -14.10
CA GLY A 357 -19.71 10.78 -13.12
C GLY A 357 -20.90 10.13 -13.80
N GLY A 358 -21.35 8.97 -13.29
CA GLY A 358 -22.56 8.29 -13.69
C GLY A 358 -23.77 8.79 -12.91
#